data_a56a35f65d84d0ade85297f80c189581
#
_entry.id   a56a35f65d84d0ade85297f80c189581
#
_cell.length_a   1.000
_cell.length_b   1.000
_cell.length_c   1.000
_cell.angle_alpha   90.00
_cell.angle_beta   90.00
_cell.angle_gamma   90.00
#
_symmetry.space_group_name_H-M   'P 1'
#
loop_
_entity.id
_entity.type
_entity.pdbx_description
1 polymer ?
#
loop_
_entity_poly.entity_id
_entity_poly.type
_entity_poly.pdbx_seq_one_letter_code
_entity_poly.pdbx_strand_id
1 'polypeptide(L)'
;MDYRRNYRAAAVSFADLVSRLPADRWDGPGTGDWSLRELVGHTVGSALRQVPPVLTVTGGVVTLHAPEDYWAFARSAPPELYAAATAASTADARETGAWLGDDAATRVSELAGQATAALAAANDDDVVTTPAGGMRVRDWLPTRTFELVVHGTDIAAATGVTFDAPPDAVAEAVALAARVAAAVGDGELVLRALTGRAGLPEKFSVV
;
A
#
# COMPACT_ATOMS: atom_id res chain seq x y z
N MET A 1 -3.74 7.31 -17.24
CA MET A 1 -2.63 7.03 -16.30
C MET A 1 -2.29 5.56 -16.45
N ASP A 2 -1.03 5.20 -16.59
CA ASP A 2 -0.60 3.79 -16.77
C ASP A 2 -0.29 3.18 -15.39
N TYR A 3 -1.32 2.63 -14.76
CA TYR A 3 -1.25 2.06 -13.42
C TYR A 3 -0.24 0.89 -13.30
N ARG A 4 0.00 0.13 -14.40
CA ARG A 4 1.01 -0.95 -14.41
C ARG A 4 2.42 -0.39 -14.36
N ARG A 5 2.67 0.68 -15.12
CA ARG A 5 3.96 1.38 -15.10
C ARG A 5 4.20 2.02 -13.74
N ASN A 6 3.16 2.66 -13.17
CA ASN A 6 3.25 3.31 -11.86
C ASN A 6 3.59 2.31 -10.75
N TYR A 7 2.91 1.16 -10.73
CA TYR A 7 3.20 0.10 -9.78
C TYR A 7 4.65 -0.40 -9.90
N ARG A 8 5.11 -0.72 -11.12
CA ARG A 8 6.49 -1.19 -11.36
C ARG A 8 7.53 -0.17 -10.90
N ALA A 9 7.31 1.08 -11.23
CA ALA A 9 8.22 2.16 -10.83
C ALA A 9 8.23 2.35 -9.30
N ALA A 10 7.06 2.32 -8.65
CA ALA A 10 6.96 2.38 -7.19
C ALA A 10 7.64 1.20 -6.50
N ALA A 11 7.47 -0.04 -7.02
CA ALA A 11 8.12 -1.24 -6.48
C ALA A 11 9.65 -1.16 -6.56
N VAL A 12 10.19 -0.67 -7.68
CA VAL A 12 11.64 -0.46 -7.85
C VAL A 12 12.16 0.61 -6.89
N SER A 13 11.48 1.77 -6.81
CA SER A 13 11.88 2.85 -5.88
C SER A 13 11.77 2.43 -4.42
N PHE A 14 10.77 1.62 -4.07
CA PHE A 14 10.64 1.07 -2.72
C PHE A 14 11.77 0.09 -2.40
N ALA A 15 12.15 -0.80 -3.32
CA ALA A 15 13.28 -1.70 -3.14
C ALA A 15 14.61 -0.94 -2.98
N ASP A 16 14.81 0.13 -3.76
CA ASP A 16 15.96 1.02 -3.60
C ASP A 16 15.97 1.72 -2.23
N LEU A 17 14.83 2.24 -1.76
CA LEU A 17 14.71 2.81 -0.42
C LEU A 17 15.15 1.80 0.65
N VAL A 18 14.60 0.57 0.61
CA VAL A 18 14.92 -0.48 1.60
C VAL A 18 16.40 -0.84 1.57
N SER A 19 17.04 -0.84 0.40
CA SER A 19 18.47 -1.14 0.26
C SER A 19 19.40 -0.12 0.93
N ARG A 20 18.89 1.09 1.18
CA ARG A 20 19.64 2.21 1.79
C ARG A 20 19.34 2.40 3.28
N LEU A 21 18.47 1.57 3.88
CA LEU A 21 18.11 1.69 5.29
C LEU A 21 19.30 1.31 6.18
N PRO A 22 19.64 2.15 7.17
CA PRO A 22 20.72 1.83 8.12
C PRO A 22 20.38 0.59 8.96
N ALA A 23 21.37 -0.31 9.12
CA ALA A 23 21.17 -1.58 9.81
C ALA A 23 20.71 -1.42 11.28
N ASP A 24 21.14 -0.35 11.95
CA ASP A 24 20.82 -0.05 13.34
C ASP A 24 19.44 0.60 13.55
N ARG A 25 18.71 0.91 12.48
CA ARG A 25 17.39 1.57 12.56
C ARG A 25 16.21 0.61 12.52
N TRP A 26 16.41 -0.64 12.11
CA TRP A 26 15.33 -1.61 11.86
C TRP A 26 14.41 -1.88 13.06
N ASP A 27 14.95 -1.87 14.26
CA ASP A 27 14.19 -2.09 15.50
C ASP A 27 13.79 -0.77 16.19
N GLY A 28 14.09 0.38 15.53
CA GLY A 28 13.66 1.70 15.95
C GLY A 28 12.21 2.00 15.56
N PRO A 29 11.69 3.20 15.91
CA PRO A 29 10.31 3.59 15.60
C PRO A 29 10.09 3.71 14.09
N GLY A 30 8.93 3.20 13.64
CA GLY A 30 8.38 3.34 12.29
C GLY A 30 7.25 4.36 12.26
N THR A 31 6.00 3.90 12.08
CA THR A 31 4.81 4.75 12.15
C THR A 31 3.83 4.22 13.20
N GLY A 32 3.16 5.10 13.91
CA GLY A 32 2.27 4.71 15.02
C GLY A 32 3.01 3.87 16.06
N ASP A 33 2.48 2.69 16.34
CA ASP A 33 3.07 1.74 17.31
C ASP A 33 4.01 0.70 16.65
N TRP A 34 4.23 0.80 15.33
CA TRP A 34 5.08 -0.14 14.60
C TRP A 34 6.56 0.27 14.66
N SER A 35 7.42 -0.72 14.79
CA SER A 35 8.84 -0.56 14.49
C SER A 35 9.07 -0.35 12.99
N LEU A 36 10.24 0.14 12.60
CA LEU A 36 10.60 0.24 11.18
C LEU A 36 10.53 -1.13 10.49
N ARG A 37 10.96 -2.20 11.19
CA ARG A 37 10.89 -3.58 10.69
C ARG A 37 9.45 -4.01 10.38
N GLU A 38 8.51 -3.71 11.28
CA GLU A 38 7.09 -4.01 11.08
C GLU A 38 6.49 -3.17 9.95
N LEU A 39 6.84 -1.89 9.85
CA LEU A 39 6.39 -1.02 8.77
C LEU A 39 6.86 -1.50 7.40
N VAL A 40 8.15 -1.85 7.27
CA VAL A 40 8.69 -2.47 6.03
C VAL A 40 8.01 -3.82 5.78
N GLY A 41 7.83 -4.64 6.82
CA GLY A 41 7.17 -5.94 6.73
C GLY A 41 5.73 -5.81 6.22
N HIS A 42 4.95 -4.87 6.76
CA HIS A 42 3.60 -4.57 6.28
C HIS A 42 3.60 -4.17 4.80
N THR A 43 4.46 -3.23 4.42
CA THR A 43 4.51 -2.74 3.03
C THR A 43 4.88 -3.86 2.06
N VAL A 44 5.86 -4.69 2.42
CA VAL A 44 6.28 -5.85 1.63
C VAL A 44 5.15 -6.88 1.53
N GLY A 45 4.50 -7.21 2.63
CA GLY A 45 3.36 -8.15 2.67
C GLY A 45 2.21 -7.65 1.80
N SER A 46 1.78 -6.40 2.04
CA SER A 46 0.60 -5.81 1.40
C SER A 46 0.80 -5.42 -0.07
N ALA A 47 2.02 -5.10 -0.51
CA ALA A 47 2.22 -4.53 -1.83
C ALA A 47 3.15 -5.33 -2.76
N LEU A 48 3.93 -6.27 -2.25
CA LEU A 48 4.83 -7.09 -3.07
C LEU A 48 4.54 -8.59 -2.95
N ARG A 49 4.62 -9.16 -1.72
CA ARG A 49 4.53 -10.60 -1.49
C ARG A 49 3.19 -11.20 -1.90
N GLN A 50 2.09 -10.48 -1.66
CA GLN A 50 0.75 -10.96 -2.04
C GLN A 50 0.46 -10.88 -3.54
N VAL A 51 1.20 -10.06 -4.32
CA VAL A 51 0.83 -9.79 -5.73
C VAL A 51 0.90 -11.04 -6.60
N PRO A 52 1.98 -11.84 -6.61
CA PRO A 52 2.02 -13.05 -7.43
C PRO A 52 0.89 -14.05 -7.12
N PRO A 53 0.65 -14.48 -5.86
CA PRO A 53 -0.40 -15.45 -5.57
C PRO A 53 -1.81 -14.91 -5.87
N VAL A 54 -2.08 -13.63 -5.63
CA VAL A 54 -3.38 -13.02 -5.94
C VAL A 54 -3.65 -13.02 -7.45
N LEU A 55 -2.63 -12.73 -8.27
CA LEU A 55 -2.75 -12.76 -9.73
C LEU A 55 -2.81 -14.17 -10.33
N THR A 56 -2.42 -15.20 -9.58
CA THR A 56 -2.46 -16.60 -10.06
C THR A 56 -3.87 -17.20 -9.96
N VAL A 57 -4.66 -16.73 -9.00
CA VAL A 57 -6.03 -17.22 -8.75
C VAL A 57 -7.01 -16.15 -9.19
N THR A 58 -7.35 -16.17 -10.49
CA THR A 58 -8.32 -15.25 -11.07
C THR A 58 -9.68 -15.92 -11.25
N GLY A 59 -10.72 -15.13 -11.19
CA GLY A 59 -12.12 -15.57 -11.35
C GLY A 59 -13.01 -15.08 -10.22
N GLY A 60 -14.31 -15.27 -10.38
CA GLY A 60 -15.28 -14.80 -9.40
C GLY A 60 -16.06 -13.57 -9.86
N VAL A 61 -16.76 -12.94 -8.92
CA VAL A 61 -17.66 -11.80 -9.18
C VAL A 61 -16.99 -10.52 -8.71
N VAL A 62 -17.03 -9.48 -9.53
CA VAL A 62 -16.62 -8.13 -9.15
C VAL A 62 -17.64 -7.59 -8.14
N THR A 63 -17.20 -7.27 -6.95
CA THR A 63 -18.01 -6.64 -5.89
C THR A 63 -17.53 -5.24 -5.55
N LEU A 64 -16.28 -4.94 -5.87
CA LEU A 64 -15.68 -3.61 -5.74
C LEU A 64 -15.30 -3.12 -7.15
N HIS A 65 -15.80 -1.98 -7.55
CA HIS A 65 -15.77 -1.51 -8.93
C HIS A 65 -14.73 -0.40 -9.18
N ALA A 66 -14.12 0.10 -8.10
CA ALA A 66 -13.12 1.17 -8.14
C ALA A 66 -12.05 0.97 -7.04
N PRO A 67 -10.84 1.51 -7.19
CA PRO A 67 -9.79 1.39 -6.17
C PRO A 67 -10.20 1.93 -4.80
N GLU A 68 -10.96 3.03 -4.74
CA GLU A 68 -11.46 3.64 -3.51
C GLU A 68 -12.43 2.75 -2.73
N ASP A 69 -13.15 1.86 -3.41
CA ASP A 69 -14.11 0.93 -2.76
C ASP A 69 -13.40 0.01 -1.77
N TYR A 70 -12.11 -0.28 -1.98
CA TYR A 70 -11.31 -1.13 -1.09
C TYR A 70 -11.25 -0.57 0.34
N TRP A 71 -10.95 0.72 0.49
CA TRP A 71 -10.90 1.37 1.80
C TRP A 71 -12.27 1.81 2.31
N ALA A 72 -13.17 2.21 1.42
CA ALA A 72 -14.56 2.50 1.80
C ALA A 72 -15.22 1.28 2.43
N PHE A 73 -14.98 0.07 1.89
CA PHE A 73 -15.42 -1.18 2.50
C PHE A 73 -14.81 -1.36 3.91
N ALA A 74 -13.49 -1.19 4.06
CA ALA A 74 -12.82 -1.34 5.36
C ALA A 74 -13.39 -0.37 6.40
N ARG A 75 -13.63 0.89 6.02
CA ARG A 75 -14.22 1.93 6.89
C ARG A 75 -15.69 1.66 7.27
N SER A 76 -16.41 0.91 6.45
CA SER A 76 -17.82 0.52 6.71
C SER A 76 -17.96 -0.79 7.51
N ALA A 77 -16.86 -1.48 7.75
CA ALA A 77 -16.87 -2.76 8.47
C ALA A 77 -17.29 -2.56 9.93
N PRO A 78 -18.02 -3.53 10.54
CA PRO A 78 -18.28 -3.53 11.97
C PRO A 78 -16.98 -3.40 12.78
N PRO A 79 -17.00 -2.68 13.93
CA PRO A 79 -15.80 -2.40 14.71
C PRO A 79 -14.98 -3.64 15.08
N GLU A 80 -15.64 -4.75 15.40
CA GLU A 80 -15.00 -6.02 15.73
C GLU A 80 -14.29 -6.66 14.53
N LEU A 81 -14.84 -6.54 13.33
CA LEU A 81 -14.22 -7.03 12.11
C LEU A 81 -13.04 -6.15 11.70
N TYR A 82 -13.18 -4.83 11.83
CA TYR A 82 -12.10 -3.90 11.61
C TYR A 82 -10.92 -4.16 12.56
N ALA A 83 -11.20 -4.33 13.86
CA ALA A 83 -10.19 -4.65 14.86
C ALA A 83 -9.48 -5.98 14.58
N ALA A 84 -10.23 -7.01 14.18
CA ALA A 84 -9.67 -8.30 13.80
C ALA A 84 -8.76 -8.21 12.54
N ALA A 85 -9.19 -7.45 11.52
CA ALA A 85 -8.40 -7.22 10.31
C ALA A 85 -7.11 -6.45 10.62
N THR A 86 -7.18 -5.42 11.48
CA THR A 86 -6.01 -4.65 11.94
C THR A 86 -5.02 -5.54 12.71
N ALA A 87 -5.53 -6.39 13.62
CA ALA A 87 -4.69 -7.33 14.36
C ALA A 87 -4.01 -8.35 13.44
N ALA A 88 -4.73 -8.88 12.45
CA ALA A 88 -4.18 -9.80 11.44
C ALA A 88 -3.10 -9.12 10.58
N SER A 89 -3.34 -7.87 10.15
CA SER A 89 -2.36 -7.07 9.41
C SER A 89 -1.10 -6.81 10.23
N THR A 90 -1.24 -6.49 11.52
CA THR A 90 -0.09 -6.31 12.42
C THR A 90 0.69 -7.60 12.63
N ALA A 91 0.01 -8.76 12.75
CA ALA A 91 0.67 -10.05 12.87
C ALA A 91 1.46 -10.39 11.59
N ASP A 92 0.88 -10.18 10.40
CA ASP A 92 1.56 -10.38 9.11
C ASP A 92 2.76 -9.44 8.94
N ALA A 93 2.63 -8.18 9.37
CA ALA A 93 3.71 -7.20 9.38
C ALA A 93 4.93 -7.69 10.19
N ARG A 94 4.69 -8.21 11.39
CA ARG A 94 5.71 -8.78 12.28
C ARG A 94 6.37 -10.01 11.67
N GLU A 95 5.56 -10.95 11.18
CA GLU A 95 6.06 -12.17 10.54
C GLU A 95 6.92 -11.85 9.30
N THR A 96 6.41 -10.98 8.43
CA THR A 96 7.13 -10.57 7.22
C THR A 96 8.39 -9.80 7.57
N GLY A 97 8.34 -8.86 8.53
CA GLY A 97 9.50 -8.12 9.00
C GLY A 97 10.58 -9.02 9.60
N ALA A 98 10.19 -10.02 10.39
CA ALA A 98 11.11 -11.02 10.92
C ALA A 98 11.72 -11.91 9.82
N TRP A 99 10.90 -12.34 8.85
CA TRP A 99 11.37 -13.11 7.70
C TRP A 99 12.37 -12.33 6.84
N LEU A 100 12.21 -11.04 6.66
CA LEU A 100 13.17 -10.22 5.91
C LEU A 100 14.58 -10.28 6.53
N GLY A 101 14.71 -10.28 7.84
CA GLY A 101 15.98 -10.46 8.53
C GLY A 101 17.07 -9.49 8.07
N ASP A 102 18.30 -9.97 8.02
CA ASP A 102 19.48 -9.20 7.60
C ASP A 102 19.58 -9.08 6.06
N ASP A 103 18.87 -9.94 5.31
CA ASP A 103 18.87 -9.96 3.85
C ASP A 103 17.74 -9.13 3.23
N ALA A 104 17.15 -8.20 3.99
CA ALA A 104 15.95 -7.46 3.60
C ALA A 104 16.09 -6.80 2.21
N ALA A 105 17.20 -6.16 1.92
CA ALA A 105 17.44 -5.50 0.62
C ALA A 105 17.31 -6.48 -0.55
N THR A 106 17.97 -7.64 -0.45
CA THR A 106 17.92 -8.69 -1.48
C THR A 106 16.52 -9.24 -1.63
N ARG A 107 15.87 -9.61 -0.52
CA ARG A 107 14.54 -10.22 -0.52
C ARG A 107 13.47 -9.27 -1.07
N VAL A 108 13.54 -7.98 -0.71
CA VAL A 108 12.59 -6.98 -1.24
C VAL A 108 12.80 -6.76 -2.73
N SER A 109 14.05 -6.71 -3.21
CA SER A 109 14.35 -6.60 -4.63
C SER A 109 13.83 -7.82 -5.43
N GLU A 110 14.01 -9.03 -4.91
CA GLU A 110 13.49 -10.26 -5.52
C GLU A 110 11.95 -10.26 -5.58
N LEU A 111 11.28 -9.87 -4.49
CA LEU A 111 9.82 -9.78 -4.45
C LEU A 111 9.27 -8.72 -5.40
N ALA A 112 9.93 -7.56 -5.53
CA ALA A 112 9.56 -6.54 -6.51
C ALA A 112 9.68 -7.08 -7.95
N GLY A 113 10.73 -7.84 -8.23
CA GLY A 113 10.91 -8.54 -9.52
C GLY A 113 9.82 -9.57 -9.78
N GLN A 114 9.50 -10.42 -8.80
CA GLN A 114 8.45 -11.44 -8.89
C GLN A 114 7.07 -10.83 -9.09
N ALA A 115 6.71 -9.79 -8.33
CA ALA A 115 5.45 -9.07 -8.46
C ALA A 115 5.31 -8.43 -9.86
N THR A 116 6.38 -7.82 -10.35
CA THR A 116 6.41 -7.22 -11.70
C THR A 116 6.28 -8.27 -12.80
N ALA A 117 6.94 -9.42 -12.64
CA ALA A 117 6.84 -10.53 -13.60
C ALA A 117 5.43 -11.16 -13.61
N ALA A 118 4.83 -11.39 -12.43
CA ALA A 118 3.47 -11.90 -12.34
C ALA A 118 2.46 -10.96 -13.01
N LEU A 119 2.62 -9.65 -12.83
CA LEU A 119 1.77 -8.64 -13.46
C LEU A 119 1.82 -8.69 -14.99
N ALA A 120 2.93 -9.09 -15.58
CA ALA A 120 3.05 -9.17 -17.04
C ALA A 120 2.14 -10.25 -17.67
N ALA A 121 1.76 -11.27 -16.90
CA ALA A 121 0.89 -12.36 -17.34
C ALA A 121 -0.61 -12.10 -17.08
N ALA A 122 -0.95 -11.13 -16.23
CA ALA A 122 -2.34 -10.83 -15.86
C ALA A 122 -3.01 -9.88 -16.86
N ASN A 123 -4.33 -10.05 -17.09
CA ASN A 123 -5.12 -9.11 -17.88
C ASN A 123 -5.80 -8.06 -16.97
N ASP A 124 -6.12 -6.90 -17.56
CA ASP A 124 -6.72 -5.77 -16.84
C ASP A 124 -8.10 -6.11 -16.25
N ASP A 125 -8.85 -6.96 -16.93
CA ASP A 125 -10.21 -7.38 -16.53
C ASP A 125 -10.26 -8.69 -15.73
N ASP A 126 -9.11 -9.34 -15.50
CA ASP A 126 -9.05 -10.50 -14.62
C ASP A 126 -9.53 -10.08 -13.22
N VAL A 127 -10.37 -10.93 -12.61
CA VAL A 127 -10.93 -10.65 -11.29
C VAL A 127 -10.10 -11.35 -10.23
N VAL A 128 -9.51 -10.57 -9.33
CA VAL A 128 -8.77 -11.06 -8.17
C VAL A 128 -9.64 -11.04 -6.93
N THR A 129 -9.40 -11.98 -6.02
CA THR A 129 -10.08 -12.04 -4.72
C THR A 129 -9.22 -11.33 -3.67
N THR A 130 -9.83 -10.37 -2.98
CA THR A 130 -9.22 -9.64 -1.86
C THR A 130 -10.02 -9.88 -0.58
N PRO A 131 -9.49 -9.56 0.61
CA PRO A 131 -10.27 -9.61 1.84
C PRO A 131 -11.52 -8.72 1.83
N ALA A 132 -11.51 -7.65 1.03
CA ALA A 132 -12.64 -6.75 0.87
C ALA A 132 -13.67 -7.23 -0.17
N GLY A 133 -13.28 -8.09 -1.10
CA GLY A 133 -14.14 -8.60 -2.17
C GLY A 133 -13.41 -8.80 -3.49
N GLY A 134 -14.15 -9.13 -4.55
CA GLY A 134 -13.60 -9.31 -5.89
C GLY A 134 -13.37 -7.98 -6.60
N MET A 135 -12.18 -7.78 -7.16
CA MET A 135 -11.78 -6.58 -7.91
C MET A 135 -11.16 -6.96 -9.26
N ARG A 136 -11.31 -6.10 -10.28
CA ARG A 136 -10.47 -6.26 -11.48
C ARG A 136 -9.03 -5.88 -11.17
N VAL A 137 -8.08 -6.49 -11.87
CA VAL A 137 -6.63 -6.16 -11.73
C VAL A 137 -6.40 -4.66 -11.86
N ARG A 138 -7.02 -4.01 -12.85
CA ARG A 138 -6.88 -2.55 -13.08
C ARG A 138 -7.41 -1.67 -11.94
N ASP A 139 -8.35 -2.18 -11.13
CA ASP A 139 -8.93 -1.46 -9.99
C ASP A 139 -8.19 -1.81 -8.69
N TRP A 140 -7.66 -3.03 -8.59
CA TRP A 140 -6.91 -3.50 -7.43
C TRP A 140 -5.46 -2.99 -7.39
N LEU A 141 -4.73 -3.00 -8.51
CA LEU A 141 -3.31 -2.68 -8.52
C LEU A 141 -2.97 -1.25 -8.07
N PRO A 142 -3.77 -0.20 -8.38
CA PRO A 142 -3.57 1.13 -7.81
C PRO A 142 -3.58 1.17 -6.29
N THR A 143 -4.29 0.26 -5.64
CA THR A 143 -4.27 0.13 -4.18
C THR A 143 -2.90 -0.34 -3.67
N ARG A 144 -2.19 -1.16 -4.43
CA ARG A 144 -0.85 -1.66 -4.09
C ARG A 144 0.22 -0.59 -4.37
N THR A 145 0.04 0.21 -5.43
CA THR A 145 0.86 1.41 -5.66
C THR A 145 0.73 2.39 -4.50
N PHE A 146 -0.49 2.59 -4.00
CA PHE A 146 -0.77 3.44 -2.86
C PHE A 146 0.00 3.00 -1.61
N GLU A 147 -0.02 1.72 -1.25
CA GLU A 147 0.74 1.15 -0.13
C GLU A 147 2.24 1.43 -0.25
N LEU A 148 2.83 1.20 -1.44
CA LEU A 148 4.24 1.45 -1.68
C LEU A 148 4.61 2.93 -1.52
N VAL A 149 3.77 3.84 -2.02
CA VAL A 149 4.04 5.28 -1.99
C VAL A 149 3.85 5.84 -0.58
N VAL A 150 2.73 5.55 0.07
CA VAL A 150 2.41 6.07 1.41
C VAL A 150 3.43 5.56 2.42
N HIS A 151 3.63 4.25 2.52
CA HIS A 151 4.57 3.69 3.48
C HIS A 151 6.04 3.93 3.11
N GLY A 152 6.36 4.11 1.83
CA GLY A 152 7.68 4.62 1.43
C GLY A 152 7.96 6.01 2.01
N THR A 153 6.96 6.91 2.03
CA THR A 153 7.10 8.23 2.68
C THR A 153 7.18 8.13 4.20
N ASP A 154 6.44 7.21 4.82
CA ASP A 154 6.51 6.96 6.27
C ASP A 154 7.91 6.45 6.68
N ILE A 155 8.46 5.50 5.92
CA ILE A 155 9.81 4.96 6.13
C ILE A 155 10.86 6.07 5.98
N ALA A 156 10.74 6.90 4.94
CA ALA A 156 11.63 8.05 4.74
C ALA A 156 11.56 9.02 5.91
N ALA A 157 10.38 9.34 6.40
CA ALA A 157 10.19 10.22 7.55
C ALA A 157 10.79 9.62 8.85
N ALA A 158 10.62 8.32 9.08
CA ALA A 158 11.14 7.63 10.26
C ALA A 158 12.67 7.51 10.27
N THR A 159 13.31 7.44 9.08
CA THR A 159 14.74 7.13 8.97
C THR A 159 15.61 8.30 8.55
N GLY A 160 15.01 9.32 7.91
CA GLY A 160 15.74 10.40 7.25
C GLY A 160 16.36 10.00 5.90
N VAL A 161 16.13 8.77 5.43
CA VAL A 161 16.57 8.32 4.10
C VAL A 161 15.62 8.89 3.05
N THR A 162 16.14 9.48 1.98
CA THR A 162 15.30 10.01 0.90
C THR A 162 14.55 8.89 0.17
N PHE A 163 13.26 9.07 -0.04
CA PHE A 163 12.46 8.22 -0.90
C PHE A 163 12.20 8.91 -2.23
N ASP A 164 12.81 8.41 -3.30
CA ASP A 164 12.65 8.95 -4.66
C ASP A 164 11.39 8.35 -5.30
N ALA A 165 10.22 8.70 -4.75
CA ALA A 165 8.94 8.21 -5.25
C ALA A 165 8.70 8.72 -6.69
N PRO A 166 8.30 7.83 -7.64
CA PRO A 166 8.02 8.25 -9.00
C PRO A 166 6.86 9.25 -9.05
N PRO A 167 7.02 10.41 -9.72
CA PRO A 167 5.99 11.47 -9.72
C PRO A 167 4.61 10.99 -10.19
N ASP A 168 4.55 10.11 -11.20
CA ASP A 168 3.28 9.56 -11.70
C ASP A 168 2.61 8.65 -10.66
N ALA A 169 3.40 7.87 -9.88
CA ALA A 169 2.88 7.03 -8.80
C ALA A 169 2.38 7.88 -7.62
N VAL A 170 3.10 8.95 -7.28
CA VAL A 170 2.64 9.92 -6.28
C VAL A 170 1.33 10.58 -6.71
N ALA A 171 1.23 11.03 -7.96
CA ALA A 171 0.01 11.63 -8.49
C ALA A 171 -1.18 10.65 -8.45
N GLU A 172 -0.96 9.37 -8.76
CA GLU A 172 -1.97 8.31 -8.64
C GLU A 172 -2.41 8.10 -7.19
N ALA A 173 -1.47 8.02 -6.26
CA ALA A 173 -1.75 7.85 -4.83
C ALA A 173 -2.53 9.04 -4.25
N VAL A 174 -2.13 10.27 -4.56
CA VAL A 174 -2.85 11.49 -4.14
C VAL A 174 -4.28 11.52 -4.70
N ALA A 175 -4.44 11.20 -5.99
CA ALA A 175 -5.76 11.14 -6.61
C ALA A 175 -6.64 10.05 -5.97
N LEU A 176 -6.06 8.90 -5.61
CA LEU A 176 -6.77 7.82 -4.93
C LEU A 176 -7.16 8.24 -3.51
N ALA A 177 -6.27 8.85 -2.73
CA ALA A 177 -6.58 9.37 -1.39
C ALA A 177 -7.77 10.35 -1.43
N ALA A 178 -7.80 11.25 -2.41
CA ALA A 178 -8.92 12.20 -2.57
C ALA A 178 -10.24 11.49 -2.92
N ARG A 179 -10.20 10.43 -3.75
CA ARG A 179 -11.41 9.61 -4.06
C ARG A 179 -11.88 8.82 -2.84
N VAL A 180 -10.95 8.24 -2.08
CA VAL A 180 -11.29 7.57 -0.81
C VAL A 180 -11.97 8.54 0.14
N ALA A 181 -11.40 9.75 0.34
CA ALA A 181 -12.01 10.79 1.17
C ALA A 181 -13.45 11.10 0.72
N ALA A 182 -13.69 11.24 -0.58
CA ALA A 182 -15.03 11.48 -1.12
C ALA A 182 -15.98 10.31 -0.85
N ALA A 183 -15.51 9.07 -1.03
CA ALA A 183 -16.29 7.86 -0.84
C ALA A 183 -16.71 7.64 0.64
N VAL A 184 -15.86 8.05 1.60
CA VAL A 184 -16.14 7.90 3.05
C VAL A 184 -16.79 9.15 3.68
N GLY A 185 -17.10 10.18 2.89
CA GLY A 185 -17.81 11.38 3.36
C GLY A 185 -16.91 12.56 3.77
N ASP A 186 -15.58 12.42 3.68
CA ASP A 186 -14.59 13.44 4.06
C ASP A 186 -14.16 14.34 2.87
N GLY A 187 -14.81 14.22 1.71
CA GLY A 187 -14.42 14.90 0.47
C GLY A 187 -14.38 16.41 0.58
N GLU A 188 -15.37 17.07 1.24
CA GLU A 188 -15.37 18.51 1.44
C GLU A 188 -14.18 18.97 2.31
N LEU A 189 -13.90 18.23 3.38
CA LEU A 189 -12.79 18.51 4.29
C LEU A 189 -11.45 18.52 3.53
N VAL A 190 -11.19 17.46 2.76
CA VAL A 190 -9.96 17.34 1.96
C VAL A 190 -9.91 18.40 0.87
N LEU A 191 -11.02 18.70 0.18
CA LEU A 191 -11.07 19.77 -0.82
C LEU A 191 -10.71 21.13 -0.22
N ARG A 192 -11.24 21.46 0.96
CA ARG A 192 -10.94 22.71 1.66
C ARG A 192 -9.47 22.80 2.08
N ALA A 193 -8.89 21.69 2.51
CA ALA A 193 -7.47 21.63 2.87
C ALA A 193 -6.58 21.84 1.64
N LEU A 194 -6.81 21.10 0.57
CA LEU A 194 -6.03 21.19 -0.68
C LEU A 194 -6.13 22.58 -1.35
N THR A 195 -7.22 23.29 -1.10
CA THR A 195 -7.44 24.64 -1.65
C THR A 195 -7.07 25.78 -0.68
N GLY A 196 -6.44 25.45 0.47
CA GLY A 196 -5.96 26.43 1.45
C GLY A 196 -7.06 27.13 2.26
N ARG A 197 -8.27 26.55 2.36
CA ARG A 197 -9.41 27.14 3.07
C ARG A 197 -9.57 26.65 4.51
N ALA A 198 -8.99 25.50 4.83
CA ALA A 198 -8.94 24.95 6.19
C ALA A 198 -7.74 23.98 6.30
N GLY A 199 -7.25 23.76 7.52
CA GLY A 199 -6.33 22.67 7.81
C GLY A 199 -7.07 21.34 7.97
N LEU A 200 -6.35 20.20 7.84
CA LEU A 200 -6.87 18.90 8.24
C LEU A 200 -6.85 18.78 9.78
N PRO A 201 -7.79 18.07 10.39
CA PRO A 201 -7.75 17.73 11.81
C PRO A 201 -6.46 16.99 12.17
N GLU A 202 -6.04 17.10 13.43
CA GLU A 202 -4.93 16.29 13.93
C GLU A 202 -5.24 14.80 13.77
N LYS A 203 -4.24 14.03 13.32
CA LYS A 203 -4.36 12.58 13.05
C LYS A 203 -5.41 12.20 12.00
N PHE A 204 -5.79 13.14 11.14
CA PHE A 204 -6.70 12.82 10.04
C PHE A 204 -6.07 11.79 9.11
N SER A 205 -6.83 10.73 8.78
CA SER A 205 -6.48 9.76 7.75
C SER A 205 -7.73 9.39 6.95
N VAL A 206 -7.56 9.11 5.67
CA VAL A 206 -8.63 8.59 4.80
C VAL A 206 -8.67 7.06 4.79
N VAL A 207 -7.63 6.42 5.32
CA VAL A 207 -7.44 4.96 5.37
C VAL A 207 -7.15 4.51 6.78
#